data_8dd513c16fbb9233f700f9eef0497c4e
#
_entry.id   8dd513c16fbb9233f700f9eef0497c4e
#
_cell.length_a   1.000
_cell.length_b   1.000
_cell.length_c   1.000
_cell.angle_alpha   90.00
_cell.angle_beta   90.00
_cell.angle_gamma   90.00
#
_symmetry.space_group_name_H-M   'P 1'
#
loop_
_entity.id
_entity.type
_entity.pdbx_description
1 polymer ?
#
loop_
_entity_poly.entity_id
_entity_poly.type
_entity_poly.pdbx_seq_one_letter_code
_entity_poly.pdbx_strand_id
1 'polypeptide(L)'
;MQRYPFLRLLMPLVGGIVYGDKCPCILSAGWWIAVILLLIGTYILGRKYYILCKLYGAVVFLACFVLGWTLVSVQLKQAEYIFPNTEKPSTYRITLTTKPEIKKNSILFRVALRGEVLKDTFLYNFSEKSFLFYFPKDTAAYSLKRGDELLVCTRLSPPANNGNPDEFDYARYLLRKGISGTAYVHAGHWCAIGCDSTLAFRQQALECRSRLVALYPVSYTHLRAHETLMN
;
A
#
# COMPACT_ATOMS: atom_id res chain seq x y z
N MET A 1 -6.26 32.36 -18.23
CA MET A 1 -6.17 30.90 -18.00
C MET A 1 -4.75 30.37 -17.77
N GLN A 2 -3.76 31.19 -17.47
CA GLN A 2 -2.36 30.77 -17.24
C GLN A 2 -1.98 30.56 -15.75
N ARG A 3 -2.90 30.81 -14.81
CA ARG A 3 -2.55 30.86 -13.37
C ARG A 3 -2.25 29.49 -12.69
N TYR A 4 -2.64 28.36 -13.30
CA TYR A 4 -2.49 27.06 -12.66
C TYR A 4 -1.98 25.96 -13.62
N PRO A 5 -0.70 25.95 -13.98
CA PRO A 5 -0.15 24.98 -14.93
C PRO A 5 -0.25 23.54 -14.39
N PHE A 6 -0.08 23.34 -13.09
CA PHE A 6 -0.15 22.03 -12.45
C PHE A 6 -1.57 21.42 -12.49
N LEU A 7 -2.62 22.23 -12.47
CA LEU A 7 -4.00 21.74 -12.57
C LEU A 7 -4.26 21.06 -13.93
N ARG A 8 -3.63 21.55 -15.01
CA ARG A 8 -3.75 20.94 -16.34
C ARG A 8 -3.09 19.57 -16.41
N LEU A 9 -1.94 19.39 -15.74
CA LEU A 9 -1.24 18.10 -15.68
C LEU A 9 -1.93 17.11 -14.75
N LEU A 10 -2.64 17.60 -13.73
CA LEU A 10 -3.40 16.76 -12.80
C LEU A 10 -4.54 16.01 -13.50
N MET A 11 -5.24 16.63 -14.45
CA MET A 11 -6.39 16.01 -15.13
C MET A 11 -6.00 14.70 -15.88
N PRO A 12 -5.00 14.68 -16.77
CA PRO A 12 -4.60 13.44 -17.41
C PRO A 12 -4.02 12.43 -16.43
N LEU A 13 -3.31 12.87 -15.38
CA LEU A 13 -2.82 11.98 -14.34
C LEU A 13 -3.96 11.26 -13.61
N VAL A 14 -4.98 12.01 -13.18
CA VAL A 14 -6.19 11.44 -12.53
C VAL A 14 -6.93 10.50 -13.50
N GLY A 15 -7.07 10.90 -14.76
CA GLY A 15 -7.64 10.04 -15.80
C GLY A 15 -6.89 8.71 -15.94
N GLY A 16 -5.56 8.76 -15.93
CA GLY A 16 -4.70 7.57 -15.95
C GLY A 16 -4.88 6.69 -14.72
N ILE A 17 -4.98 7.28 -13.52
CA ILE A 17 -5.24 6.56 -12.27
C ILE A 17 -6.59 5.82 -12.33
N VAL A 18 -7.65 6.50 -12.75
CA VAL A 18 -9.00 5.92 -12.87
C VAL A 18 -9.04 4.80 -13.91
N TYR A 19 -8.35 5.00 -15.02
CA TYR A 19 -8.25 3.97 -16.07
C TYR A 19 -7.46 2.76 -15.58
N GLY A 20 -6.32 2.97 -14.92
CA GLY A 20 -5.46 1.90 -14.38
C GLY A 20 -6.14 1.07 -13.29
N ASP A 21 -7.05 1.66 -12.54
CA ASP A 21 -7.85 0.94 -11.55
C ASP A 21 -8.87 -0.02 -12.19
N LYS A 22 -9.42 0.34 -13.37
CA LYS A 22 -10.36 -0.52 -14.10
C LYS A 22 -9.67 -1.57 -14.97
N CYS A 23 -8.54 -1.20 -15.59
CA CYS A 23 -7.80 -2.02 -16.53
C CYS A 23 -6.32 -2.10 -16.11
N PRO A 24 -5.98 -2.87 -15.05
CA PRO A 24 -4.61 -2.98 -14.57
C PRO A 24 -3.73 -3.74 -15.58
N CYS A 25 -2.83 -3.02 -16.24
CA CYS A 25 -1.87 -3.58 -17.17
C CYS A 25 -0.48 -3.03 -16.90
N ILE A 26 0.51 -3.91 -16.72
CA ILE A 26 1.90 -3.47 -16.59
C ILE A 26 2.45 -3.23 -17.99
N LEU A 27 2.77 -1.99 -18.28
CA LEU A 27 3.48 -1.60 -19.48
C LEU A 27 4.94 -2.06 -19.39
N SER A 28 5.45 -2.69 -20.44
CA SER A 28 6.85 -3.08 -20.53
C SER A 28 7.76 -1.84 -20.53
N ALA A 29 9.03 -2.04 -20.13
CA ALA A 29 10.02 -0.97 -20.16
C ALA A 29 10.15 -0.30 -21.54
N GLY A 30 9.92 -1.04 -22.62
CA GLY A 30 9.94 -0.51 -23.98
C GLY A 30 8.94 0.63 -24.22
N TRP A 31 7.76 0.58 -23.63
CA TRP A 31 6.79 1.67 -23.71
C TRP A 31 7.27 2.94 -23.03
N TRP A 32 7.94 2.82 -21.90
CA TRP A 32 8.53 3.98 -21.21
C TRP A 32 9.65 4.61 -22.03
N ILE A 33 10.52 3.80 -22.65
CA ILE A 33 11.57 4.28 -23.55
C ILE A 33 10.92 5.01 -24.75
N ALA A 34 9.86 4.45 -25.34
CA ALA A 34 9.14 5.10 -26.44
C ALA A 34 8.54 6.45 -26.04
N VAL A 35 7.91 6.56 -24.87
CA VAL A 35 7.34 7.81 -24.34
C VAL A 35 8.45 8.85 -24.11
N ILE A 36 9.60 8.46 -23.55
CA ILE A 36 10.74 9.35 -23.31
C ILE A 36 11.32 9.83 -24.64
N LEU A 37 11.53 8.96 -25.61
CA LEU A 37 12.02 9.33 -26.93
C LEU A 37 11.06 10.28 -27.66
N LEU A 38 9.75 10.03 -27.52
CA LEU A 38 8.72 10.90 -28.08
C LEU A 38 8.75 12.30 -27.42
N LEU A 39 8.92 12.38 -26.11
CA LEU A 39 9.07 13.65 -25.38
C LEU A 39 10.32 14.41 -25.84
N ILE A 40 11.47 13.75 -25.94
CA ILE A 40 12.72 14.35 -26.38
C ILE A 40 12.59 14.80 -27.85
N GLY A 41 12.07 13.95 -28.73
CA GLY A 41 11.89 14.27 -30.15
C GLY A 41 10.98 15.45 -30.36
N THR A 42 9.82 15.50 -29.73
CA THR A 42 8.87 16.61 -29.84
C THR A 42 9.42 17.89 -29.20
N TYR A 43 10.23 17.81 -28.16
CA TYR A 43 10.93 18.97 -27.57
C TYR A 43 11.94 19.57 -28.57
N ILE A 44 12.81 18.75 -29.16
CA ILE A 44 13.83 19.18 -30.12
C ILE A 44 13.17 19.77 -31.38
N LEU A 45 12.17 19.08 -31.94
CA LEU A 45 11.46 19.58 -33.12
C LEU A 45 10.64 20.85 -32.82
N GLY A 46 10.07 20.96 -31.62
CA GLY A 46 9.31 22.13 -31.19
C GLY A 46 10.14 23.41 -31.09
N ARG A 47 11.47 23.28 -30.86
CA ARG A 47 12.39 24.41 -30.92
C ARG A 47 12.57 24.94 -32.34
N LYS A 48 12.43 24.06 -33.36
CA LYS A 48 12.62 24.42 -34.78
C LYS A 48 11.32 24.87 -35.45
N TYR A 49 10.19 24.23 -35.07
CA TYR A 49 8.89 24.47 -35.71
C TYR A 49 7.82 24.82 -34.66
N TYR A 50 7.28 26.03 -34.72
CA TYR A 50 6.29 26.54 -33.76
C TYR A 50 5.01 25.68 -33.66
N ILE A 51 4.58 25.07 -34.78
CA ILE A 51 3.40 24.19 -34.82
C ILE A 51 3.61 22.95 -33.89
N LEU A 52 4.84 22.44 -33.82
CA LEU A 52 5.17 21.26 -33.01
C LEU A 52 5.24 21.54 -31.50
N CYS A 53 5.30 22.83 -31.11
CA CYS A 53 5.22 23.21 -29.70
C CYS A 53 3.88 22.82 -29.05
N LYS A 54 2.77 22.85 -29.82
CA LYS A 54 1.46 22.36 -29.34
C LYS A 54 1.44 20.84 -29.19
N LEU A 55 2.12 20.11 -30.07
CA LEU A 55 2.25 18.66 -30.03
C LEU A 55 3.01 18.22 -28.78
N TYR A 56 4.07 18.94 -28.39
CA TYR A 56 4.80 18.67 -27.16
C TYR A 56 3.88 18.68 -25.92
N GLY A 57 2.98 19.67 -25.82
CA GLY A 57 1.99 19.73 -24.74
C GLY A 57 1.07 18.49 -24.69
N ALA A 58 0.62 18.01 -25.86
CA ALA A 58 -0.20 16.81 -25.95
C ALA A 58 0.58 15.54 -25.53
N VAL A 59 1.86 15.46 -25.90
CA VAL A 59 2.71 14.33 -25.49
C VAL A 59 2.98 14.35 -23.98
N VAL A 60 3.15 15.53 -23.37
CA VAL A 60 3.26 15.65 -21.90
C VAL A 60 1.98 15.16 -21.22
N PHE A 61 0.80 15.49 -21.75
CA PHE A 61 -0.47 14.98 -21.20
C PHE A 61 -0.58 13.46 -21.32
N LEU A 62 -0.19 12.89 -22.45
CA LEU A 62 -0.13 11.45 -22.65
C LEU A 62 0.83 10.79 -21.65
N ALA A 63 2.00 11.37 -21.45
CA ALA A 63 2.98 10.87 -20.49
C ALA A 63 2.44 10.89 -19.05
N CYS A 64 1.75 11.97 -18.63
CA CYS A 64 1.09 12.04 -17.33
C CYS A 64 -0.01 10.98 -17.18
N PHE A 65 -0.82 10.74 -18.22
CA PHE A 65 -1.83 9.71 -18.23
C PHE A 65 -1.23 8.32 -18.08
N VAL A 66 -0.22 7.98 -18.88
CA VAL A 66 0.50 6.71 -18.82
C VAL A 66 1.16 6.52 -17.45
N LEU A 67 1.71 7.58 -16.87
CA LEU A 67 2.30 7.55 -15.53
C LEU A 67 1.24 7.17 -14.47
N GLY A 68 0.08 7.84 -14.48
CA GLY A 68 -1.02 7.52 -13.55
C GLY A 68 -1.50 6.08 -13.70
N TRP A 69 -1.68 5.64 -14.95
CA TRP A 69 -2.07 4.27 -15.27
C TRP A 69 -1.08 3.23 -14.75
N THR A 70 0.20 3.39 -15.01
CA THR A 70 1.24 2.43 -14.60
C THR A 70 1.43 2.37 -13.09
N LEU A 71 1.39 3.52 -12.39
CA LEU A 71 1.53 3.56 -10.93
C LEU A 71 0.46 2.71 -10.24
N VAL A 72 -0.80 2.86 -10.63
CA VAL A 72 -1.90 2.08 -10.05
C VAL A 72 -1.82 0.61 -10.46
N SER A 73 -1.52 0.33 -11.74
CA SER A 73 -1.40 -1.05 -12.23
C SER A 73 -0.29 -1.83 -11.52
N VAL A 74 0.86 -1.20 -11.29
CA VAL A 74 1.97 -1.81 -10.54
C VAL A 74 1.54 -2.09 -9.10
N GLN A 75 0.88 -1.14 -8.44
CA GLN A 75 0.43 -1.31 -7.05
C GLN A 75 -0.60 -2.44 -6.91
N LEU A 76 -1.58 -2.52 -7.80
CA LEU A 76 -2.58 -3.58 -7.79
C LEU A 76 -1.96 -4.95 -8.03
N LYS A 77 -1.05 -5.08 -9.02
CA LYS A 77 -0.35 -6.34 -9.27
C LYS A 77 0.61 -6.75 -8.17
N GLN A 78 1.24 -5.79 -7.50
CA GLN A 78 2.05 -6.07 -6.31
C GLN A 78 1.20 -6.59 -5.14
N ALA A 79 -0.06 -6.17 -5.04
CA ALA A 79 -0.98 -6.68 -4.04
C ALA A 79 -1.59 -8.04 -4.41
N GLU A 80 -1.52 -8.45 -5.68
CA GLU A 80 -2.03 -9.73 -6.12
C GLU A 80 -1.24 -10.89 -5.50
N TYR A 81 -1.96 -11.84 -4.89
CA TYR A 81 -1.39 -13.02 -4.25
C TYR A 81 -2.17 -14.26 -4.65
N ILE A 82 -1.45 -15.31 -5.00
CA ILE A 82 -2.05 -16.62 -5.31
C ILE A 82 -2.21 -17.38 -4.00
N PHE A 83 -3.45 -17.49 -3.55
CA PHE A 83 -3.76 -18.21 -2.31
C PHE A 83 -3.62 -19.72 -2.54
N PRO A 84 -2.97 -20.45 -1.61
CA PRO A 84 -2.94 -21.90 -1.68
C PRO A 84 -4.36 -22.44 -1.58
N ASN A 85 -4.70 -23.34 -2.48
CA ASN A 85 -6.03 -23.99 -2.55
C ASN A 85 -6.19 -25.07 -1.46
N THR A 86 -5.60 -24.85 -0.28
CA THR A 86 -5.58 -25.81 0.81
C THR A 86 -6.43 -25.28 1.96
N GLU A 87 -7.41 -26.07 2.40
CA GLU A 87 -8.22 -25.72 3.57
C GLU A 87 -7.46 -25.82 4.90
N LYS A 88 -6.30 -26.47 4.90
CA LYS A 88 -5.47 -26.68 6.08
C LYS A 88 -4.68 -25.42 6.43
N PRO A 89 -4.57 -25.08 7.73
CA PRO A 89 -3.70 -24.00 8.17
C PRO A 89 -2.25 -24.35 7.88
N SER A 90 -1.49 -23.38 7.40
CA SER A 90 -0.04 -23.47 7.17
C SER A 90 0.70 -22.54 8.12
N THR A 91 1.98 -22.83 8.35
CA THR A 91 2.83 -21.99 9.20
C THR A 91 3.57 -20.98 8.36
N TYR A 92 3.43 -19.70 8.72
CA TYR A 92 4.03 -18.57 8.02
C TYR A 92 5.00 -17.81 8.92
N ARG A 93 6.12 -17.40 8.35
CA ARG A 93 7.00 -16.41 8.98
C ARG A 93 6.56 -15.03 8.53
N ILE A 94 6.26 -14.18 9.49
CA ILE A 94 5.77 -12.82 9.28
C ILE A 94 6.59 -11.81 10.07
N THR A 95 6.66 -10.57 9.57
CA THR A 95 7.24 -9.43 10.29
C THR A 95 6.17 -8.36 10.48
N LEU A 96 6.02 -7.85 11.69
CA LEU A 96 5.05 -6.79 12.02
C LEU A 96 5.53 -5.44 11.45
N THR A 97 4.76 -4.86 10.52
CA THR A 97 5.14 -3.60 9.85
C THR A 97 4.54 -2.35 10.48
N THR A 98 3.46 -2.49 11.23
CA THR A 98 2.76 -1.37 11.90
C THR A 98 2.67 -1.59 13.41
N LYS A 99 2.37 -0.51 14.14
CA LYS A 99 1.96 -0.61 15.55
C LYS A 99 0.61 -1.32 15.65
N PRO A 100 0.32 -2.00 16.78
CA PRO A 100 -0.96 -2.64 17.01
C PRO A 100 -2.11 -1.62 16.97
N GLU A 101 -3.17 -1.97 16.22
CA GLU A 101 -4.43 -1.24 16.24
C GLU A 101 -5.47 -2.05 17.04
N ILE A 102 -5.85 -1.54 18.21
CA ILE A 102 -6.83 -2.20 19.07
C ILE A 102 -8.23 -1.99 18.47
N LYS A 103 -8.86 -3.08 18.00
CA LYS A 103 -10.26 -3.10 17.55
C LYS A 103 -11.17 -3.59 18.68
N LYS A 104 -12.49 -3.60 18.46
CA LYS A 104 -13.48 -4.02 19.48
C LYS A 104 -13.20 -5.44 20.00
N ASN A 105 -12.92 -6.41 19.11
CA ASN A 105 -12.80 -7.83 19.44
C ASN A 105 -11.41 -8.42 19.15
N SER A 106 -10.50 -7.69 18.53
CA SER A 106 -9.19 -8.19 18.08
C SER A 106 -8.14 -7.07 18.09
N ILE A 107 -6.89 -7.47 17.97
CA ILE A 107 -5.77 -6.57 17.70
C ILE A 107 -5.36 -6.78 16.25
N LEU A 108 -5.39 -5.70 15.48
CA LEU A 108 -5.06 -5.71 14.06
C LEU A 108 -3.60 -5.30 13.86
N PHE A 109 -2.87 -6.12 13.11
CA PHE A 109 -1.52 -5.83 12.66
C PHE A 109 -1.46 -5.87 11.12
N ARG A 110 -0.73 -4.94 10.56
CA ARG A 110 -0.25 -5.08 9.17
C ARG A 110 1.09 -5.79 9.22
N VAL A 111 1.20 -6.87 8.45
CA VAL A 111 2.39 -7.73 8.44
C VAL A 111 2.96 -7.85 7.04
N ALA A 112 4.26 -8.10 6.96
CA ALA A 112 4.93 -8.55 5.75
C ALA A 112 5.11 -10.06 5.83
N LEU A 113 4.62 -10.77 4.83
CA LEU A 113 4.81 -12.21 4.70
C LEU A 113 6.21 -12.48 4.17
N ARG A 114 7.04 -13.18 4.95
CA ARG A 114 8.42 -13.51 4.57
C ARG A 114 8.53 -14.86 3.89
N GLY A 115 7.70 -15.82 4.27
CA GLY A 115 7.70 -17.15 3.68
C GLY A 115 6.77 -18.12 4.39
N GLU A 116 6.59 -19.27 3.78
CA GLU A 116 5.87 -20.41 4.33
C GLU A 116 6.88 -21.45 4.85
N VAL A 117 6.56 -22.08 5.98
CA VAL A 117 7.35 -23.17 6.55
C VAL A 117 6.71 -24.47 6.13
N LEU A 118 7.38 -25.24 5.27
CA LEU A 118 6.92 -26.56 4.83
C LEU A 118 7.89 -27.63 5.33
N LYS A 119 7.47 -28.50 6.26
CA LYS A 119 8.26 -29.65 6.75
C LYS A 119 9.71 -29.29 7.06
N ASP A 120 9.92 -28.33 7.95
CA ASP A 120 11.24 -27.81 8.37
C ASP A 120 12.08 -27.07 7.31
N THR A 121 11.53 -26.83 6.14
CA THR A 121 12.17 -26.04 5.10
C THR A 121 11.46 -24.71 4.94
N PHE A 122 12.21 -23.60 5.03
CA PHE A 122 11.68 -22.27 4.74
C PHE A 122 11.59 -22.04 3.23
N LEU A 123 10.40 -21.95 2.70
CA LEU A 123 10.19 -21.42 1.36
C LEU A 123 10.11 -19.90 1.45
N TYR A 124 11.23 -19.25 1.13
CA TYR A 124 11.25 -17.78 1.08
C TYR A 124 10.38 -17.28 -0.07
N ASN A 125 9.42 -16.45 0.26
CA ASN A 125 8.68 -15.71 -0.75
C ASN A 125 9.48 -14.45 -1.09
N PHE A 126 10.10 -14.39 -2.25
CA PHE A 126 10.93 -13.26 -2.69
C PHE A 126 10.16 -11.93 -2.84
N SER A 127 8.86 -11.97 -2.78
CA SER A 127 8.00 -10.79 -2.85
C SER A 127 7.33 -10.54 -1.50
N GLU A 128 7.78 -9.50 -0.80
CA GLU A 128 7.16 -9.08 0.47
C GLU A 128 5.72 -8.65 0.24
N LYS A 129 4.79 -9.56 0.52
CA LYS A 129 3.36 -9.29 0.44
C LYS A 129 2.85 -8.78 1.78
N SER A 130 2.01 -7.75 1.74
CA SER A 130 1.39 -7.20 2.95
C SER A 130 0.05 -7.85 3.21
N PHE A 131 -0.16 -8.27 4.46
CA PHE A 131 -1.42 -8.85 4.94
C PHE A 131 -1.94 -8.12 6.17
N LEU A 132 -3.23 -8.27 6.47
CA LEU A 132 -3.83 -7.87 7.73
C LEU A 132 -4.07 -9.11 8.59
N PHE A 133 -3.44 -9.14 9.77
CA PHE A 133 -3.59 -10.22 10.73
C PHE A 133 -4.38 -9.74 11.94
N TYR A 134 -5.40 -10.50 12.29
CA TYR A 134 -6.26 -10.27 13.44
C TYR A 134 -5.86 -11.24 14.55
N PHE A 135 -5.27 -10.71 15.61
CA PHE A 135 -4.89 -11.47 16.80
C PHE A 135 -5.97 -11.38 17.87
N PRO A 136 -6.13 -12.41 18.72
CA PRO A 136 -6.98 -12.32 19.90
C PRO A 136 -6.41 -11.27 20.89
N LYS A 137 -7.24 -10.79 21.79
CA LYS A 137 -6.84 -9.85 22.84
C LYS A 137 -6.16 -10.55 24.02
N ASP A 138 -5.02 -11.16 23.74
CA ASP A 138 -4.18 -11.80 24.75
C ASP A 138 -3.13 -10.83 25.30
N THR A 139 -2.74 -11.00 26.55
CA THR A 139 -1.66 -10.22 27.18
C THR A 139 -0.37 -10.27 26.38
N ALA A 140 -0.05 -11.42 25.78
CA ALA A 140 1.10 -11.61 24.93
C ALA A 140 1.00 -10.79 23.63
N ALA A 141 -0.17 -10.70 23.00
CA ALA A 141 -0.38 -9.94 21.78
C ALA A 141 -0.27 -8.40 22.00
N TYR A 142 -0.56 -7.93 23.21
CA TYR A 142 -0.37 -6.50 23.55
C TYR A 142 1.11 -6.12 23.67
N SER A 143 1.99 -7.07 23.99
CA SER A 143 3.43 -6.83 24.11
C SER A 143 4.14 -6.73 22.76
N LEU A 144 3.50 -7.18 21.68
CA LEU A 144 4.06 -7.20 20.33
C LEU A 144 4.31 -5.78 19.82
N LYS A 145 5.46 -5.62 19.21
CA LYS A 145 5.92 -4.34 18.66
C LYS A 145 6.16 -4.46 17.17
N ARG A 146 6.23 -3.32 16.54
CA ARG A 146 6.66 -3.24 15.16
C ARG A 146 8.10 -3.75 15.03
N GLY A 147 8.36 -4.56 13.99
CA GLY A 147 9.65 -5.20 13.75
C GLY A 147 9.75 -6.62 14.32
N ASP A 148 8.81 -7.03 15.19
CA ASP A 148 8.84 -8.39 15.71
C ASP A 148 8.56 -9.39 14.59
N GLU A 149 9.34 -10.46 14.60
CA GLU A 149 9.18 -11.61 13.73
C GLU A 149 8.47 -12.74 14.44
N LEU A 150 7.43 -13.25 13.80
CA LEU A 150 6.59 -14.29 14.35
C LEU A 150 6.47 -15.48 13.40
N LEU A 151 6.38 -16.68 13.97
CA LEU A 151 5.80 -17.85 13.29
C LEU A 151 4.33 -17.91 13.67
N VAL A 152 3.47 -17.99 12.65
CA VAL A 152 2.03 -18.02 12.86
C VAL A 152 1.43 -19.15 12.04
N CYS A 153 0.70 -20.03 12.73
CA CYS A 153 -0.07 -21.09 12.08
C CYS A 153 -1.49 -20.57 11.84
N THR A 154 -1.81 -20.30 10.58
CA THR A 154 -3.10 -19.73 10.20
C THR A 154 -3.46 -20.04 8.75
N ARG A 155 -4.70 -19.72 8.36
CA ARG A 155 -5.16 -19.75 6.98
C ARG A 155 -5.17 -18.33 6.42
N LEU A 156 -4.51 -18.13 5.29
CA LEU A 156 -4.60 -16.88 4.53
C LEU A 156 -5.88 -16.88 3.70
N SER A 157 -6.61 -15.77 3.73
CA SER A 157 -7.84 -15.58 2.99
C SER A 157 -7.75 -14.34 2.10
N PRO A 158 -8.30 -14.39 0.87
CA PRO A 158 -8.41 -13.20 0.04
C PRO A 158 -9.30 -12.17 0.74
N PRO A 159 -9.11 -10.87 0.44
CA PRO A 159 -10.05 -9.87 0.92
C PRO A 159 -11.44 -10.17 0.35
N ALA A 160 -12.46 -10.13 1.19
CA ALA A 160 -13.83 -10.39 0.80
C ALA A 160 -14.75 -9.26 1.26
N ASN A 161 -15.83 -9.06 0.50
CA ASN A 161 -16.95 -8.20 0.86
C ASN A 161 -18.06 -9.05 1.49
N ASN A 162 -18.93 -8.42 2.29
CA ASN A 162 -20.04 -9.13 2.94
C ASN A 162 -21.18 -9.48 1.96
N GLY A 163 -21.17 -8.89 0.74
CA GLY A 163 -22.16 -9.16 -0.30
C GLY A 163 -23.48 -8.42 -0.17
N ASN A 164 -23.54 -7.36 0.65
CA ASN A 164 -24.72 -6.51 0.73
C ASN A 164 -24.84 -5.61 -0.51
N PRO A 165 -26.05 -5.35 -1.00
CA PRO A 165 -26.26 -4.39 -2.07
C PRO A 165 -25.72 -3.01 -1.67
N ASP A 166 -25.07 -2.32 -2.60
CA ASP A 166 -24.48 -0.98 -2.42
C ASP A 166 -23.46 -0.83 -1.30
N GLU A 167 -22.91 -1.96 -0.82
CA GLU A 167 -21.84 -1.95 0.19
C GLU A 167 -20.53 -1.40 -0.38
N PHE A 168 -19.77 -0.72 0.47
CA PHE A 168 -18.42 -0.29 0.14
C PHE A 168 -17.55 -1.49 -0.22
N ASP A 169 -16.92 -1.46 -1.40
CA ASP A 169 -16.00 -2.50 -1.88
C ASP A 169 -14.69 -2.52 -1.05
N TYR A 170 -14.77 -3.21 0.09
CA TYR A 170 -13.67 -3.34 1.04
C TYR A 170 -12.52 -4.15 0.47
N ALA A 171 -12.81 -5.19 -0.32
CA ALA A 171 -11.79 -6.01 -0.95
C ALA A 171 -10.93 -5.19 -1.89
N ARG A 172 -11.54 -4.41 -2.78
CA ARG A 172 -10.84 -3.52 -3.69
C ARG A 172 -10.09 -2.40 -2.97
N TYR A 173 -10.65 -1.87 -1.89
CA TYR A 173 -9.97 -0.88 -1.06
C TYR A 173 -8.68 -1.43 -0.45
N LEU A 174 -8.68 -2.67 0.05
CA LEU A 174 -7.49 -3.32 0.59
C LEU A 174 -6.42 -3.52 -0.49
N LEU A 175 -6.80 -4.02 -1.66
CA LEU A 175 -5.89 -4.18 -2.79
C LEU A 175 -5.25 -2.85 -3.21
N ARG A 176 -6.04 -1.77 -3.27
CA ARG A 176 -5.53 -0.41 -3.53
C ARG A 176 -4.56 0.08 -2.46
N LYS A 177 -4.67 -0.40 -1.22
CA LYS A 177 -3.71 -0.14 -0.14
C LYS A 177 -2.48 -1.06 -0.17
N GLY A 178 -2.38 -1.94 -1.16
CA GLY A 178 -1.29 -2.90 -1.29
C GLY A 178 -1.38 -4.03 -0.26
N ILE A 179 -2.60 -4.36 0.20
CA ILE A 179 -2.86 -5.45 1.12
C ILE A 179 -3.39 -6.63 0.31
N SER A 180 -2.64 -7.74 0.34
CA SER A 180 -2.93 -8.93 -0.46
C SER A 180 -4.02 -9.81 0.12
N GLY A 181 -4.20 -9.81 1.45
CA GLY A 181 -5.18 -10.66 2.11
C GLY A 181 -5.29 -10.41 3.60
N THR A 182 -6.10 -11.26 4.22
CA THR A 182 -6.38 -11.21 5.66
C THR A 182 -6.15 -12.59 6.28
N ALA A 183 -5.84 -12.63 7.58
CA ALA A 183 -5.75 -13.87 8.34
C ALA A 183 -6.22 -13.66 9.79
N TYR A 184 -6.83 -14.68 10.35
CA TYR A 184 -7.25 -14.71 11.75
C TYR A 184 -6.35 -15.68 12.52
N VAL A 185 -5.69 -15.18 13.53
CA VAL A 185 -4.79 -15.96 14.38
C VAL A 185 -5.52 -16.40 15.63
N HIS A 186 -5.45 -17.69 15.93
CA HIS A 186 -6.00 -18.23 17.18
C HIS A 186 -4.99 -18.12 18.32
N ALA A 187 -5.49 -18.05 19.55
CA ALA A 187 -4.67 -18.06 20.75
C ALA A 187 -3.77 -19.32 20.77
N GLY A 188 -2.49 -19.14 21.08
CA GLY A 188 -1.51 -20.24 21.12
C GLY A 188 -1.00 -20.72 19.75
N HIS A 189 -1.51 -20.20 18.62
CA HIS A 189 -1.07 -20.58 17.28
C HIS A 189 -0.02 -19.64 16.70
N TRP A 190 0.73 -18.98 17.54
CA TRP A 190 1.84 -18.11 17.13
C TRP A 190 2.95 -18.11 18.19
N CYS A 191 4.18 -17.88 17.74
CA CYS A 191 5.34 -17.69 18.62
C CYS A 191 6.24 -16.59 18.06
N ALA A 192 6.86 -15.81 18.95
CA ALA A 192 7.85 -14.82 18.58
C ALA A 192 9.20 -15.53 18.36
N ILE A 193 9.87 -15.22 17.24
CA ILE A 193 11.17 -15.79 16.87
C ILE A 193 12.28 -14.79 17.17
N GLY A 194 12.03 -13.50 16.94
CA GLY A 194 13.01 -12.45 17.05
C GLY A 194 12.47 -11.09 16.70
N CYS A 195 13.38 -10.16 16.47
CA CYS A 195 13.05 -8.82 16.02
C CYS A 195 13.94 -8.49 14.82
N ASP A 196 13.35 -8.06 13.73
CA ASP A 196 14.09 -7.53 12.58
C ASP A 196 14.59 -6.13 12.94
N SER A 197 15.88 -6.03 13.26
CA SER A 197 16.54 -4.76 13.60
C SER A 197 16.81 -3.89 12.35
N THR A 198 16.70 -4.46 11.15
CA THR A 198 16.90 -3.73 9.89
C THR A 198 15.64 -2.98 9.52
N LEU A 199 15.36 -1.90 10.24
CA LEU A 199 14.26 -1.00 9.90
C LEU A 199 14.56 -0.34 8.55
N ALA A 200 13.77 -0.66 7.53
CA ALA A 200 13.82 0.06 6.26
C ALA A 200 13.65 1.58 6.52
N PHE A 201 14.31 2.42 5.72
CA PHE A 201 14.29 3.89 5.85
C PHE A 201 12.89 4.46 6.09
N ARG A 202 11.88 3.94 5.36
CA ARG A 202 10.48 4.31 5.56
C ARG A 202 9.98 4.04 6.97
N GLN A 203 10.44 2.96 7.58
CA GLN A 203 10.04 2.56 8.93
C GLN A 203 10.67 3.48 9.97
N GLN A 204 11.95 3.84 9.79
CA GLN A 204 12.63 4.82 10.64
C GLN A 204 11.96 6.19 10.57
N ALA A 205 11.58 6.64 9.38
CA ALA A 205 10.85 7.90 9.18
C ALA A 205 9.48 7.90 9.89
N LEU A 206 8.74 6.79 9.84
CA LEU A 206 7.46 6.65 10.54
C LEU A 206 7.62 6.62 12.06
N GLU A 207 8.72 6.07 12.56
CA GLU A 207 9.01 6.06 13.99
C GLU A 207 9.44 7.44 14.47
N CYS A 208 10.27 8.13 13.72
CA CYS A 208 10.63 9.52 13.97
C CYS A 208 9.37 10.41 14.01
N ARG A 209 8.47 10.27 13.02
CA ARG A 209 7.19 10.97 13.03
C ARG A 209 6.36 10.66 14.28
N SER A 210 6.28 9.40 14.70
CA SER A 210 5.49 9.03 15.88
C SER A 210 6.07 9.61 17.18
N ARG A 211 7.40 9.70 17.27
CA ARG A 211 8.08 10.35 18.40
C ARG A 211 7.82 11.86 18.41
N LEU A 212 7.90 12.53 17.25
CA LEU A 212 7.59 13.95 17.13
C LEU A 212 6.14 14.25 17.50
N VAL A 213 5.17 13.46 17.01
CA VAL A 213 3.75 13.62 17.37
C VAL A 213 3.52 13.41 18.87
N ALA A 214 4.26 12.49 19.52
CA ALA A 214 4.17 12.26 20.94
C ALA A 214 4.78 13.41 21.77
N LEU A 215 5.78 14.12 21.22
CA LEU A 215 6.38 15.30 21.85
C LEU A 215 5.51 16.58 21.76
N TYR A 216 4.59 16.63 20.78
CA TYR A 216 3.71 17.78 20.58
C TYR A 216 2.21 17.47 20.84
N PRO A 217 1.83 16.96 22.02
CA PRO A 217 0.42 16.67 22.31
C PRO A 217 -0.43 17.93 22.53
N VAL A 218 0.20 19.11 22.66
CA VAL A 218 -0.44 20.32 23.21
C VAL A 218 -1.10 21.22 22.17
N SER A 219 -0.77 21.07 20.88
CA SER A 219 -1.20 22.09 19.89
C SER A 219 -2.67 21.99 19.44
N TYR A 220 -3.33 20.85 19.63
CA TYR A 220 -4.71 20.67 19.15
C TYR A 220 -5.79 20.88 20.21
N THR A 221 -5.45 20.88 21.49
CA THR A 221 -6.42 21.11 22.57
C THR A 221 -6.78 22.58 22.72
N HIS A 222 -5.89 23.51 22.36
CA HIS A 222 -6.16 24.96 22.46
C HIS A 222 -7.10 25.46 21.34
N LEU A 223 -7.11 24.87 20.14
CA LEU A 223 -8.02 25.26 19.07
C LEU A 223 -9.48 24.85 19.35
N ARG A 224 -9.67 23.70 20.01
CA ARG A 224 -11.03 23.23 20.36
C ARG A 224 -11.69 24.02 21.50
N ALA A 225 -10.88 24.60 22.39
CA ALA A 225 -11.40 25.43 23.47
C ALA A 225 -11.95 26.79 22.98
N HIS A 226 -11.48 27.32 21.86
CA HIS A 226 -11.99 28.55 21.26
C HIS A 226 -13.30 28.38 20.50
N GLU A 227 -13.58 27.22 19.92
CA GLU A 227 -14.84 26.98 19.21
C GLU A 227 -16.04 26.74 20.14
N THR A 228 -15.82 26.27 21.36
CA THR A 228 -16.89 26.03 22.35
C THR A 228 -17.34 27.30 23.11
N LEU A 229 -16.61 28.41 22.99
CA LEU A 229 -16.98 29.69 23.60
C LEU A 229 -17.76 30.62 22.66
N MET A 230 -17.98 30.23 21.41
CA MET A 230 -18.71 31.03 20.41
C MET A 230 -20.11 30.48 20.07
N ASN A 231 -20.64 29.52 20.81
CA ASN A 231 -22.04 29.09 20.74
C ASN A 231 -22.81 29.36 22.00
#